data_672df44e6b8af062fca7a5c31f88d737
#
_entry.id   672df44e6b8af062fca7a5c31f88d737
#
_cell.length_a   1.000
_cell.length_b   1.000
_cell.length_c   1.000
_cell.angle_alpha   90.00
_cell.angle_beta   90.00
_cell.angle_gamma   90.00
#
_symmetry.space_group_name_H-M   'P 1'
#
loop_
_entity.id
_entity.type
_entity.pdbx_description
1 polymer ?
#
loop_
_entity_poly.entity_id
_entity_poly.type
_entity_poly.pdbx_seq_one_letter_code
_entity_poly.pdbx_strand_id
1 'polypeptide(L)'
;MGERVKRHYASAIRAEQVRATRRAVVEAARELFVRQGWTATSVEHVAAAAGVSRATVFTVGGKPELLKLAYDTAIGGDDEDIAVADRPAVRSLSAAPDLDTLVARYVELVVATGARVAGIYLALRAAAAADDRVRALFAEVQAQRLTGATGFVATLTARGWLRPGLDPAVAADVLWTLLDPSLHAALVHDRGWPPERFAAWWERTLRAQLLAG
;
A
#
# COMPACT_ATOMS: atom_id res chain seq x y z
N MET A 1 44.79 -4.11 8.93
CA MET A 1 43.64 -4.57 8.08
C MET A 1 42.47 -5.13 8.91
N GLY A 2 42.70 -5.81 10.04
CA GLY A 2 41.64 -6.45 10.85
C GLY A 2 40.66 -5.50 11.58
N GLU A 3 41.10 -4.33 11.99
CA GLU A 3 40.26 -3.40 12.80
C GLU A 3 39.19 -2.67 11.95
N ARG A 4 39.49 -2.37 10.70
CA ARG A 4 38.54 -1.76 9.74
C ARG A 4 37.43 -2.74 9.34
N VAL A 5 37.75 -4.01 9.21
CA VAL A 5 36.78 -5.09 8.91
C VAL A 5 35.85 -5.32 10.12
N LYS A 6 36.39 -5.35 11.35
CA LYS A 6 35.59 -5.50 12.59
C LYS A 6 34.62 -4.34 12.79
N ARG A 7 35.03 -3.08 12.52
CA ARG A 7 34.14 -1.91 12.61
C ARG A 7 33.02 -1.95 11.57
N HIS A 8 33.33 -2.36 10.35
CA HIS A 8 32.33 -2.50 9.28
C HIS A 8 31.31 -3.58 9.62
N TYR A 9 31.74 -4.72 10.12
CA TYR A 9 30.88 -5.82 10.56
C TYR A 9 29.98 -5.44 11.74
N ALA A 10 30.51 -4.76 12.76
CA ALA A 10 29.74 -4.27 13.90
C ALA A 10 28.73 -3.18 13.49
N SER A 11 29.04 -2.36 12.49
CA SER A 11 28.12 -1.37 11.93
C SER A 11 26.97 -2.03 11.16
N ALA A 12 27.24 -3.07 10.37
CA ALA A 12 26.23 -3.80 9.62
C ALA A 12 25.24 -4.54 10.54
N ILE A 13 25.73 -5.19 11.61
CA ILE A 13 24.87 -5.86 12.61
C ILE A 13 23.96 -4.82 13.31
N ARG A 14 24.52 -3.67 13.68
CA ARG A 14 23.75 -2.60 14.35
C ARG A 14 22.66 -2.05 13.41
N ALA A 15 22.98 -1.82 12.14
CA ALA A 15 22.02 -1.38 11.15
C ALA A 15 20.89 -2.39 10.95
N GLU A 16 21.22 -3.69 10.92
CA GLU A 16 20.20 -4.74 10.81
C GLU A 16 19.30 -4.84 12.05
N GLN A 17 19.88 -4.69 13.26
CA GLN A 17 19.10 -4.63 14.49
C GLN A 17 18.13 -3.45 14.52
N VAL A 18 18.57 -2.28 14.05
CA VAL A 18 17.70 -1.09 13.93
C VAL A 18 16.56 -1.33 12.96
N ARG A 19 16.84 -1.94 11.79
CA ARG A 19 15.80 -2.31 10.82
C ARG A 19 14.82 -3.33 11.41
N ALA A 20 15.32 -4.39 12.04
CA ALA A 20 14.48 -5.40 12.68
C ALA A 20 13.57 -4.80 13.76
N THR A 21 14.09 -3.90 14.60
CA THR A 21 13.31 -3.18 15.60
C THR A 21 12.24 -2.30 14.94
N ARG A 22 12.59 -1.55 13.89
CA ARG A 22 11.63 -0.73 13.14
C ARG A 22 10.50 -1.59 12.56
N ARG A 23 10.83 -2.73 11.91
CA ARG A 23 9.82 -3.67 11.39
C ARG A 23 8.88 -4.16 12.49
N ALA A 24 9.43 -4.58 13.64
CA ALA A 24 8.62 -5.06 14.77
C ALA A 24 7.66 -3.98 15.29
N VAL A 25 8.11 -2.73 15.40
CA VAL A 25 7.27 -1.59 15.83
C VAL A 25 6.15 -1.31 14.82
N VAL A 26 6.47 -1.27 13.53
CA VAL A 26 5.49 -0.97 12.46
C VAL A 26 4.45 -2.09 12.36
N GLU A 27 4.88 -3.36 12.46
CA GLU A 27 3.96 -4.49 12.42
C GLU A 27 3.04 -4.54 13.65
N ALA A 28 3.58 -4.34 14.85
CA ALA A 28 2.77 -4.22 16.06
C ALA A 28 1.75 -3.08 15.97
N ALA A 29 2.16 -1.93 15.41
CA ALA A 29 1.26 -0.81 15.17
C ALA A 29 0.15 -1.18 14.17
N ARG A 30 0.50 -1.83 13.05
CA ARG A 30 -0.45 -2.30 12.02
C ARG A 30 -1.51 -3.22 12.63
N GLU A 31 -1.09 -4.24 13.38
CA GLU A 31 -2.00 -5.19 14.02
C GLU A 31 -2.96 -4.50 15.01
N LEU A 32 -2.44 -3.59 15.82
CA LEU A 32 -3.25 -2.86 16.79
C LEU A 32 -4.24 -1.92 16.11
N PHE A 33 -3.83 -1.15 15.10
CA PHE A 33 -4.72 -0.26 14.38
C PHE A 33 -5.82 -1.01 13.63
N VAL A 34 -5.51 -2.16 13.03
CA VAL A 34 -6.51 -2.98 12.33
C VAL A 34 -7.49 -3.63 13.31
N ARG A 35 -6.99 -4.16 14.44
CA ARG A 35 -7.81 -4.90 15.40
C ARG A 35 -8.70 -4.03 16.27
N GLN A 36 -8.20 -2.91 16.77
CA GLN A 36 -8.90 -2.09 17.78
C GLN A 36 -9.09 -0.62 17.39
N GLY A 37 -8.59 -0.23 16.21
CA GLY A 37 -8.76 1.10 15.65
C GLY A 37 -7.85 2.17 16.27
N TRP A 38 -8.06 3.41 15.77
CA TRP A 38 -7.26 4.58 16.16
C TRP A 38 -7.37 4.90 17.65
N THR A 39 -8.57 5.07 18.16
CA THR A 39 -8.79 5.60 19.52
C THR A 39 -8.22 4.68 20.61
N ALA A 40 -8.40 3.38 20.47
CA ALA A 40 -7.95 2.41 21.46
C ALA A 40 -6.46 2.06 21.38
N THR A 41 -5.75 2.48 20.31
CA THR A 41 -4.31 2.24 20.16
C THR A 41 -3.51 3.39 20.74
N SER A 42 -2.51 3.10 21.58
CA SER A 42 -1.56 4.06 22.11
C SER A 42 -0.10 3.65 21.79
N VAL A 43 0.84 4.58 21.92
CA VAL A 43 2.27 4.29 21.78
C VAL A 43 2.73 3.25 22.81
N GLU A 44 2.16 3.27 24.00
CA GLU A 44 2.41 2.29 25.07
C GLU A 44 1.96 0.88 24.64
N HIS A 45 0.80 0.75 24.02
CA HIS A 45 0.32 -0.53 23.48
C HIS A 45 1.25 -1.04 22.39
N VAL A 46 1.72 -0.16 21.48
CA VAL A 46 2.67 -0.53 20.43
C VAL A 46 4.01 -0.98 21.04
N ALA A 47 4.53 -0.25 22.04
CA ALA A 47 5.77 -0.61 22.71
C ALA A 47 5.69 -1.99 23.37
N ALA A 48 4.60 -2.25 24.08
CA ALA A 48 4.36 -3.55 24.73
C ALA A 48 4.25 -4.69 23.71
N ALA A 49 3.51 -4.48 22.62
CA ALA A 49 3.32 -5.49 21.56
C ALA A 49 4.63 -5.77 20.80
N ALA A 50 5.44 -4.74 20.55
CA ALA A 50 6.73 -4.87 19.87
C ALA A 50 7.88 -5.35 20.76
N GLY A 51 7.67 -5.46 22.09
CA GLY A 51 8.72 -5.84 23.04
C GLY A 51 9.83 -4.81 23.19
N VAL A 52 9.52 -3.52 23.02
CA VAL A 52 10.51 -2.43 23.08
C VAL A 52 10.10 -1.33 24.07
N SER A 53 11.00 -0.40 24.37
CA SER A 53 10.67 0.76 25.18
C SER A 53 9.81 1.76 24.39
N ARG A 54 8.99 2.57 25.10
CA ARG A 54 8.28 3.71 24.54
C ARG A 54 9.21 4.69 23.82
N ALA A 55 10.39 4.94 24.38
CA ALA A 55 11.40 5.79 23.74
C ALA A 55 11.84 5.22 22.39
N THR A 56 12.01 3.91 22.30
CA THR A 56 12.34 3.22 21.04
C THR A 56 11.22 3.40 20.00
N VAL A 57 9.95 3.32 20.40
CA VAL A 57 8.83 3.57 19.47
C VAL A 57 8.89 4.99 18.91
N PHE A 58 9.15 6.00 19.75
CA PHE A 58 9.27 7.39 19.28
C PHE A 58 10.44 7.64 18.33
N THR A 59 11.49 6.81 18.34
CA THR A 59 12.54 6.89 17.31
C THR A 59 12.05 6.44 15.93
N VAL A 60 10.98 5.65 15.87
CA VAL A 60 10.34 5.23 14.62
C VAL A 60 9.30 6.26 14.18
N GLY A 61 8.50 6.78 15.10
CA GLY A 61 7.50 7.81 14.87
C GLY A 61 6.49 7.95 16.01
N GLY A 62 5.72 9.02 15.99
CA GLY A 62 4.53 9.17 16.80
C GLY A 62 3.36 8.34 16.25
N LYS A 63 2.22 8.38 16.92
CA LYS A 63 1.05 7.57 16.57
C LYS A 63 0.54 7.81 15.14
N PRO A 64 0.42 9.06 14.64
CA PRO A 64 0.05 9.31 13.23
C PRO A 64 1.06 8.75 12.23
N GLU A 65 2.36 8.97 12.49
CA GLU A 65 3.45 8.50 11.63
C GLU A 65 3.51 6.96 11.59
N LEU A 66 3.27 6.29 12.72
CA LEU A 66 3.19 4.82 12.79
C LEU A 66 2.05 4.26 11.94
N LEU A 67 0.89 4.92 11.94
CA LEU A 67 -0.25 4.52 11.11
C LEU A 67 0.08 4.67 9.61
N LYS A 68 0.72 5.78 9.23
CA LYS A 68 1.18 6.00 7.85
C LYS A 68 2.24 4.97 7.43
N LEU A 69 3.24 4.73 8.27
CA LEU A 69 4.28 3.72 8.03
C LEU A 69 3.69 2.31 7.88
N ALA A 70 2.71 1.94 8.71
CA ALA A 70 2.01 0.68 8.59
C ALA A 70 1.27 0.54 7.26
N TYR A 71 0.67 1.62 6.77
CA TYR A 71 0.05 1.67 5.45
C TYR A 71 1.09 1.55 4.33
N ASP A 72 2.19 2.33 4.39
CA ASP A 72 3.24 2.33 3.36
C ASP A 72 3.92 0.96 3.24
N THR A 73 4.21 0.32 4.37
CA THR A 73 4.76 -1.04 4.42
C THR A 73 3.78 -2.05 3.79
N ALA A 74 2.47 -1.92 4.06
CA ALA A 74 1.47 -2.80 3.47
C ALA A 74 1.34 -2.61 1.94
N ILE A 75 1.44 -1.37 1.44
CA ILE A 75 1.46 -1.07 -0.01
C ILE A 75 2.72 -1.65 -0.64
N GLY A 76 3.89 -1.41 -0.05
CA GLY A 76 5.16 -1.91 -0.55
C GLY A 76 5.28 -3.43 -0.52
N GLY A 77 4.74 -4.05 0.50
CA GLY A 77 4.89 -5.47 0.79
C GLY A 77 6.15 -5.80 1.59
N ASP A 78 7.00 -4.81 1.84
CA ASP A 78 8.24 -4.88 2.62
C ASP A 78 8.57 -3.51 3.24
N ASP A 79 9.69 -3.42 3.96
CA ASP A 79 10.21 -2.22 4.62
C ASP A 79 11.28 -1.47 3.81
N GLU A 80 11.42 -1.79 2.52
CA GLU A 80 12.38 -1.12 1.65
C GLU A 80 11.89 0.28 1.25
N ASP A 81 12.78 1.26 1.28
CA ASP A 81 12.49 2.64 0.85
C ASP A 81 12.56 2.75 -0.68
N ILE A 82 11.66 2.02 -1.34
CA ILE A 82 11.50 2.02 -2.79
C ILE A 82 10.13 2.59 -3.12
N ALA A 83 10.09 3.62 -3.94
CA ALA A 83 8.83 4.18 -4.42
C ALA A 83 7.97 3.11 -5.11
N VAL A 84 6.66 3.16 -4.92
CA VAL A 84 5.72 2.15 -5.49
C VAL A 84 5.91 2.00 -7.00
N ALA A 85 6.14 3.10 -7.72
CA ALA A 85 6.37 3.11 -9.16
C ALA A 85 7.64 2.34 -9.58
N ASP A 86 8.65 2.28 -8.72
CA ASP A 86 9.94 1.63 -8.99
C ASP A 86 9.98 0.16 -8.59
N ARG A 87 8.93 -0.34 -7.95
CA ARG A 87 8.85 -1.74 -7.54
C ARG A 87 8.78 -2.68 -8.73
N PRO A 88 9.46 -3.85 -8.68
CA PRO A 88 9.50 -4.78 -9.81
C PRO A 88 8.12 -5.14 -10.37
N ALA A 89 7.14 -5.37 -9.49
CA ALA A 89 5.77 -5.68 -9.89
C ALA A 89 5.11 -4.55 -10.71
N VAL A 90 5.29 -3.29 -10.31
CA VAL A 90 4.76 -2.12 -11.04
C VAL A 90 5.54 -1.89 -12.34
N ARG A 91 6.86 -2.00 -12.31
CA ARG A 91 7.71 -1.88 -13.52
C ARG A 91 7.39 -2.96 -14.55
N SER A 92 7.01 -4.16 -14.11
CA SER A 92 6.63 -5.25 -15.01
C SER A 92 5.38 -4.92 -15.85
N LEU A 93 4.50 -4.03 -15.37
CA LEU A 93 3.33 -3.57 -16.11
C LEU A 93 3.75 -2.81 -17.37
N SER A 94 4.71 -1.88 -17.24
CA SER A 94 5.22 -1.11 -18.40
C SER A 94 5.92 -1.99 -19.44
N ALA A 95 6.45 -3.14 -19.03
CA ALA A 95 7.13 -4.11 -19.88
C ALA A 95 6.19 -5.19 -20.45
N ALA A 96 4.89 -5.12 -20.22
CA ALA A 96 3.94 -6.10 -20.78
C ALA A 96 3.92 -6.02 -22.31
N PRO A 97 4.02 -7.15 -23.03
CA PRO A 97 4.08 -7.14 -24.50
C PRO A 97 2.72 -6.79 -25.16
N ASP A 98 1.63 -7.13 -24.51
CA ASP A 98 0.26 -7.00 -24.98
C ASP A 98 -0.71 -6.62 -23.86
N LEU A 99 -1.94 -6.27 -24.23
CA LEU A 99 -2.99 -5.84 -23.31
C LEU A 99 -3.39 -6.94 -22.32
N ASP A 100 -3.51 -8.19 -22.75
CA ASP A 100 -3.94 -9.28 -21.89
C ASP A 100 -2.90 -9.58 -20.81
N THR A 101 -1.62 -9.58 -21.19
CA THR A 101 -0.51 -9.71 -20.24
C THR A 101 -0.48 -8.54 -19.24
N LEU A 102 -0.71 -7.31 -19.71
CA LEU A 102 -0.79 -6.13 -18.84
C LEU A 102 -1.92 -6.29 -17.81
N VAL A 103 -3.12 -6.65 -18.29
CA VAL A 103 -4.30 -6.79 -17.44
C VAL A 103 -4.10 -7.90 -16.42
N ALA A 104 -3.61 -9.07 -16.83
CA ALA A 104 -3.36 -10.20 -15.93
C ALA A 104 -2.41 -9.79 -14.77
N ARG A 105 -1.25 -9.18 -15.11
CA ARG A 105 -0.29 -8.70 -14.09
C ARG A 105 -0.89 -7.63 -13.17
N TYR A 106 -1.73 -6.75 -13.73
CA TYR A 106 -2.34 -5.70 -12.93
C TYR A 106 -3.39 -6.26 -11.96
N VAL A 107 -4.19 -7.23 -12.40
CA VAL A 107 -5.15 -7.94 -11.52
C VAL A 107 -4.41 -8.64 -10.38
N GLU A 108 -3.33 -9.37 -10.66
CA GLU A 108 -2.50 -10.01 -9.63
C GLU A 108 -1.99 -8.99 -8.61
N LEU A 109 -1.45 -7.86 -9.09
CA LEU A 109 -0.97 -6.78 -8.23
C LEU A 109 -2.08 -6.20 -7.35
N VAL A 110 -3.27 -5.94 -7.92
CA VAL A 110 -4.42 -5.37 -7.19
C VAL A 110 -4.92 -6.34 -6.11
N VAL A 111 -5.06 -7.61 -6.42
CA VAL A 111 -5.51 -8.64 -5.46
C VAL A 111 -4.50 -8.79 -4.32
N ALA A 112 -3.21 -8.97 -4.64
CA ALA A 112 -2.17 -9.13 -3.65
C ALA A 112 -2.02 -7.88 -2.76
N THR A 113 -2.11 -6.68 -3.34
CA THR A 113 -2.05 -5.42 -2.59
C THR A 113 -3.31 -5.23 -1.74
N GLY A 114 -4.49 -5.49 -2.30
CA GLY A 114 -5.76 -5.39 -1.58
C GLY A 114 -5.78 -6.24 -0.31
N ALA A 115 -5.31 -7.48 -0.39
CA ALA A 115 -5.23 -8.39 0.75
C ALA A 115 -4.37 -7.84 1.91
N ARG A 116 -3.27 -7.13 1.60
CA ARG A 116 -2.38 -6.53 2.62
C ARG A 116 -2.88 -5.21 3.18
N VAL A 117 -3.52 -4.40 2.31
CA VAL A 117 -3.75 -2.97 2.57
C VAL A 117 -5.15 -2.71 3.12
N ALA A 118 -6.15 -3.51 2.78
CA ALA A 118 -7.56 -3.20 3.05
C ALA A 118 -7.82 -2.84 4.52
N GLY A 119 -7.34 -3.63 5.47
CA GLY A 119 -7.58 -3.39 6.90
C GLY A 119 -6.93 -2.10 7.40
N ILE A 120 -5.64 -1.88 7.09
CA ILE A 120 -4.93 -0.67 7.55
C ILE A 120 -5.43 0.60 6.83
N TYR A 121 -5.89 0.50 5.58
CA TYR A 121 -6.52 1.61 4.87
C TYR A 121 -7.83 2.04 5.54
N LEU A 122 -8.68 1.08 5.95
CA LEU A 122 -9.91 1.39 6.68
C LEU A 122 -9.62 2.05 8.04
N ALA A 123 -8.59 1.58 8.75
CA ALA A 123 -8.15 2.19 10.00
C ALA A 123 -7.65 3.63 9.78
N LEU A 124 -6.85 3.86 8.72
CA LEU A 124 -6.34 5.19 8.35
C LEU A 124 -7.49 6.14 7.97
N ARG A 125 -8.44 5.68 7.17
CA ARG A 125 -9.63 6.46 6.77
C ARG A 125 -10.51 6.83 7.97
N ALA A 126 -10.75 5.90 8.89
CA ALA A 126 -11.51 6.15 10.09
C ALA A 126 -10.78 7.14 11.03
N ALA A 127 -9.47 6.99 11.19
CA ALA A 127 -8.64 7.88 12.01
C ALA A 127 -8.60 9.31 11.46
N ALA A 128 -8.62 9.49 10.14
CA ALA A 128 -8.64 10.79 9.47
C ALA A 128 -9.89 11.63 9.79
N ALA A 129 -10.99 10.98 10.20
CA ALA A 129 -12.20 11.69 10.67
C ALA A 129 -12.04 12.27 12.09
N ALA A 130 -11.09 11.75 12.88
CA ALA A 130 -10.92 12.08 14.29
C ALA A 130 -9.63 12.88 14.59
N ASP A 131 -8.69 12.96 13.65
CA ASP A 131 -7.38 13.59 13.87
C ASP A 131 -6.92 14.34 12.61
N ASP A 132 -6.61 15.64 12.75
CA ASP A 132 -6.23 16.51 11.62
C ASP A 132 -4.89 16.13 10.98
N ARG A 133 -3.93 15.62 11.79
CA ARG A 133 -2.65 15.14 11.25
C ARG A 133 -2.88 13.89 10.40
N VAL A 134 -3.70 12.97 10.88
CA VAL A 134 -4.05 11.77 10.10
C VAL A 134 -4.85 12.13 8.85
N ARG A 135 -5.70 13.15 8.93
CA ARG A 135 -6.42 13.67 7.74
C ARG A 135 -5.47 14.17 6.66
N ALA A 136 -4.42 14.89 7.03
CA ALA A 136 -3.39 15.33 6.09
C ALA A 136 -2.65 14.13 5.46
N LEU A 137 -2.23 13.17 6.27
CA LEU A 137 -1.60 11.93 5.78
C LEU A 137 -2.52 11.12 4.86
N PHE A 138 -3.81 11.05 5.18
CA PHE A 138 -4.79 10.38 4.32
C PHE A 138 -4.96 11.10 2.98
N ALA A 139 -4.97 12.43 2.97
CA ALA A 139 -5.01 13.21 1.74
C ALA A 139 -3.79 12.94 0.84
N GLU A 140 -2.58 12.81 1.42
CA GLU A 140 -1.38 12.39 0.70
C GLU A 140 -1.54 11.01 0.07
N VAL A 141 -2.08 10.04 0.81
CA VAL A 141 -2.37 8.69 0.30
C VAL A 141 -3.33 8.75 -0.90
N GLN A 142 -4.38 9.57 -0.81
CA GLN A 142 -5.34 9.73 -1.91
C GLN A 142 -4.69 10.36 -3.15
N ALA A 143 -3.83 11.35 -2.98
CA ALA A 143 -3.06 11.96 -4.07
C ALA A 143 -2.09 10.95 -4.72
N GLN A 144 -1.39 10.14 -3.93
CA GLN A 144 -0.49 9.09 -4.44
C GLN A 144 -1.26 8.03 -5.25
N ARG A 145 -2.45 7.62 -4.78
CA ARG A 145 -3.32 6.69 -5.51
C ARG A 145 -3.75 7.27 -6.86
N LEU A 146 -4.14 8.55 -6.89
CA LEU A 146 -4.51 9.23 -8.14
C LEU A 146 -3.32 9.33 -9.10
N THR A 147 -2.13 9.65 -8.59
CA THR A 147 -0.89 9.66 -9.39
C THR A 147 -0.65 8.29 -10.04
N GLY A 148 -0.80 7.20 -9.28
CA GLY A 148 -0.67 5.83 -9.81
C GLY A 148 -1.71 5.51 -10.89
N ALA A 149 -2.97 5.87 -10.66
CA ALA A 149 -4.05 5.68 -11.63
C ALA A 149 -3.79 6.47 -12.93
N THR A 150 -3.40 7.74 -12.82
CA THR A 150 -3.03 8.60 -13.97
C THR A 150 -1.87 8.01 -14.77
N GLY A 151 -0.83 7.52 -14.10
CA GLY A 151 0.32 6.89 -14.77
C GLY A 151 -0.05 5.61 -15.53
N PHE A 152 -0.93 4.79 -14.97
CA PHE A 152 -1.44 3.60 -15.67
C PHE A 152 -2.29 3.97 -16.89
N VAL A 153 -3.20 4.93 -16.75
CA VAL A 153 -4.02 5.43 -17.87
C VAL A 153 -3.15 6.05 -18.96
N ALA A 154 -2.09 6.78 -18.61
CA ALA A 154 -1.13 7.30 -19.58
C ALA A 154 -0.46 6.17 -20.38
N THR A 155 -0.13 5.03 -19.73
CA THR A 155 0.39 3.84 -20.41
C THR A 155 -0.63 3.25 -21.38
N LEU A 156 -1.90 3.13 -20.97
CA LEU A 156 -2.98 2.65 -21.86
C LEU A 156 -3.15 3.56 -23.07
N THR A 157 -3.15 4.87 -22.85
CA THR A 157 -3.29 5.88 -23.91
C THR A 157 -2.14 5.80 -24.91
N ALA A 158 -0.89 5.77 -24.43
CA ALA A 158 0.31 5.72 -25.29
C ALA A 158 0.36 4.47 -26.17
N ARG A 159 -0.26 3.37 -25.71
CA ARG A 159 -0.33 2.09 -26.44
C ARG A 159 -1.59 1.92 -27.28
N GLY A 160 -2.52 2.88 -27.28
CA GLY A 160 -3.79 2.78 -27.99
C GLY A 160 -4.75 1.75 -27.40
N TRP A 161 -4.59 1.41 -26.12
CA TRP A 161 -5.40 0.42 -25.41
C TRP A 161 -6.54 1.04 -24.59
N LEU A 162 -6.51 2.36 -24.40
CA LEU A 162 -7.63 3.07 -23.79
C LEU A 162 -8.82 3.07 -24.74
N ARG A 163 -10.03 2.90 -24.20
CA ARG A 163 -11.26 2.91 -24.96
C ARG A 163 -11.39 4.20 -25.81
N PRO A 164 -11.68 4.09 -27.12
CA PRO A 164 -11.85 5.25 -27.98
C PRO A 164 -12.88 6.23 -27.44
N GLY A 165 -12.55 7.52 -27.43
CA GLY A 165 -13.43 8.59 -26.97
C GLY A 165 -13.54 8.75 -25.44
N LEU A 166 -12.89 7.90 -24.65
CA LEU A 166 -12.82 8.09 -23.20
C LEU A 166 -11.74 9.12 -22.85
N ASP A 167 -12.13 10.17 -22.15
CA ASP A 167 -11.20 11.18 -21.62
C ASP A 167 -10.23 10.53 -20.62
N PRO A 168 -8.91 10.67 -20.81
CA PRO A 168 -7.92 10.11 -19.88
C PRO A 168 -8.07 10.58 -18.43
N ALA A 169 -8.54 11.80 -18.17
CA ALA A 169 -8.77 12.27 -16.82
C ALA A 169 -9.95 11.51 -16.17
N VAL A 170 -11.04 11.32 -16.90
CA VAL A 170 -12.19 10.50 -16.45
C VAL A 170 -11.77 9.05 -16.25
N ALA A 171 -10.96 8.50 -17.14
CA ALA A 171 -10.42 7.15 -16.98
C ALA A 171 -9.58 6.99 -15.71
N ALA A 172 -8.76 8.00 -15.38
CA ALA A 172 -7.97 8.03 -14.15
C ALA A 172 -8.86 8.06 -12.89
N ASP A 173 -9.94 8.84 -12.88
CA ASP A 173 -10.90 8.90 -11.78
C ASP A 173 -11.63 7.56 -11.59
N VAL A 174 -12.05 6.92 -12.69
CA VAL A 174 -12.66 5.58 -12.66
C VAL A 174 -11.68 4.56 -12.10
N LEU A 175 -10.45 4.55 -12.58
CA LEU A 175 -9.42 3.63 -12.09
C LEU A 175 -9.07 3.90 -10.62
N TRP A 176 -8.93 5.17 -10.22
CA TRP A 176 -8.71 5.54 -8.83
C TRP A 176 -9.80 5.00 -7.91
N THR A 177 -11.05 5.02 -8.37
CA THR A 177 -12.19 4.42 -7.64
C THR A 177 -12.06 2.90 -7.57
N LEU A 178 -11.73 2.23 -8.68
CA LEU A 178 -11.54 0.76 -8.72
C LEU A 178 -10.35 0.30 -7.87
N LEU A 179 -9.36 1.14 -7.66
CA LEU A 179 -8.19 0.88 -6.80
C LEU A 179 -8.47 1.16 -5.31
N ASP A 180 -9.70 1.55 -4.92
CA ASP A 180 -9.99 1.80 -3.51
C ASP A 180 -9.93 0.50 -2.69
N PRO A 181 -9.03 0.41 -1.69
CA PRO A 181 -8.89 -0.82 -0.89
C PRO A 181 -10.15 -1.20 -0.12
N SER A 182 -11.11 -0.27 0.06
CA SER A 182 -12.39 -0.59 0.69
C SER A 182 -13.26 -1.51 -0.17
N LEU A 183 -13.07 -1.57 -1.49
CA LEU A 183 -13.74 -2.54 -2.36
C LEU A 183 -13.29 -3.97 -2.05
N HIS A 184 -11.98 -4.16 -1.82
CA HIS A 184 -11.46 -5.46 -1.40
C HIS A 184 -12.02 -5.85 -0.02
N ALA A 185 -12.01 -4.92 0.95
CA ALA A 185 -12.59 -5.17 2.26
C ALA A 185 -14.07 -5.57 2.16
N ALA A 186 -14.89 -4.78 1.47
CA ALA A 186 -16.32 -5.02 1.33
C ALA A 186 -16.65 -6.36 0.64
N LEU A 187 -15.93 -6.71 -0.43
CA LEU A 187 -16.25 -7.91 -1.21
C LEU A 187 -15.60 -9.17 -0.63
N VAL A 188 -14.33 -9.10 -0.21
CA VAL A 188 -13.59 -10.27 0.27
C VAL A 188 -13.84 -10.49 1.77
N HIS A 189 -13.69 -9.46 2.63
CA HIS A 189 -13.86 -9.63 4.07
C HIS A 189 -15.33 -9.65 4.49
N ASP A 190 -16.16 -8.68 4.06
CA ASP A 190 -17.52 -8.55 4.56
C ASP A 190 -18.48 -9.49 3.82
N ARG A 191 -18.31 -9.67 2.49
CA ARG A 191 -19.16 -10.55 1.67
C ARG A 191 -18.63 -11.96 1.49
N GLY A 192 -17.41 -12.25 1.97
CA GLY A 192 -16.79 -13.56 1.90
C GLY A 192 -16.47 -14.05 0.49
N TRP A 193 -16.21 -13.13 -0.45
CA TRP A 193 -15.80 -13.56 -1.78
C TRP A 193 -14.43 -14.19 -1.73
N PRO A 194 -14.24 -15.33 -2.41
CA PRO A 194 -12.89 -15.85 -2.61
C PRO A 194 -12.08 -14.89 -3.51
N PRO A 195 -10.74 -14.81 -3.32
CA PRO A 195 -9.87 -13.88 -4.06
C PRO A 195 -10.02 -13.98 -5.58
N GLU A 196 -10.25 -15.18 -6.11
CA GLU A 196 -10.42 -15.44 -7.55
C GLU A 196 -11.71 -14.81 -8.09
N ARG A 197 -12.77 -14.78 -7.29
CA ARG A 197 -14.02 -14.11 -7.67
C ARG A 197 -13.85 -12.60 -7.70
N PHE A 198 -13.11 -12.06 -6.73
CA PHE A 198 -12.77 -10.63 -6.70
C PHE A 198 -11.91 -10.27 -7.91
N ALA A 199 -10.87 -11.06 -8.22
CA ALA A 199 -10.00 -10.88 -9.38
C ALA A 199 -10.80 -10.84 -10.68
N ALA A 200 -11.65 -11.84 -10.92
CA ALA A 200 -12.47 -11.93 -12.13
C ALA A 200 -13.50 -10.78 -12.26
N TRP A 201 -14.07 -10.33 -11.15
CA TRP A 201 -14.94 -9.16 -11.14
C TRP A 201 -14.18 -7.88 -11.46
N TRP A 202 -13.02 -7.70 -10.84
CA TRP A 202 -12.19 -6.51 -11.01
C TRP A 202 -11.67 -6.39 -12.45
N GLU A 203 -11.19 -7.50 -13.02
CA GLU A 203 -10.75 -7.56 -14.42
C GLU A 203 -11.88 -7.19 -15.39
N ARG A 204 -13.06 -7.82 -15.26
CA ARG A 204 -14.20 -7.50 -16.11
C ARG A 204 -14.60 -6.03 -16.00
N THR A 205 -14.57 -5.48 -14.81
CA THR A 205 -14.92 -4.07 -14.58
C THR A 205 -13.89 -3.14 -15.21
N LEU A 206 -12.60 -3.43 -15.04
CA LEU A 206 -11.52 -2.67 -15.69
C LEU A 206 -11.70 -2.67 -17.21
N ARG A 207 -11.87 -3.85 -17.81
CA ARG A 207 -12.05 -4.00 -19.27
C ARG A 207 -13.28 -3.24 -19.75
N ALA A 208 -14.42 -3.41 -19.11
CA ALA A 208 -15.66 -2.77 -19.50
C ALA A 208 -15.63 -1.25 -19.37
N GLN A 209 -14.87 -0.71 -18.43
CA GLN A 209 -14.86 0.74 -18.16
C GLN A 209 -13.77 1.48 -18.94
N LEU A 210 -12.57 0.89 -19.09
CA LEU A 210 -11.40 1.61 -19.56
C LEU A 210 -10.83 1.13 -20.89
N LEU A 211 -11.02 -0.14 -21.27
CA LEU A 211 -10.25 -0.72 -22.35
C LEU A 211 -11.02 -0.74 -23.68
N ALA A 212 -10.26 -0.69 -24.77
CA ALA A 212 -10.78 -0.98 -26.10
C ALA A 212 -11.24 -2.43 -26.16
N GLY A 213 -12.40 -2.69 -26.76
CA GLY A 213 -12.94 -4.03 -26.96
C GLY A 213 -12.17 -4.80 -28.01
#